data_4181d73497713813ff5633224180a219
#
_entry.id   4181d73497713813ff5633224180a219
#
_cell.length_a   1.000
_cell.length_b   1.000
_cell.length_c   1.000
_cell.angle_alpha   90.00
_cell.angle_beta   90.00
_cell.angle_gamma   90.00
#
_symmetry.space_group_name_H-M   'P 1'
#
loop_
_entity.id
_entity.type
_entity.pdbx_description
1 polymer ?
#
loop_
_entity_poly.entity_id
_entity_poly.type
_entity_poly.pdbx_seq_one_letter_code
_entity_poly.pdbx_strand_id
1 'polypeptide(L)'
;MIKYSGWSLLVSAADVGITQSIVIFFNIFVGVVANAALGIANSVNGQLNAFLHSFTQAFEPQIIKTYAKGDRAYFLNLIYSTSKISYYLLFLVSIPVLLNVDFILRLWLGEVPADTSLFIFFYIIIFTR
;
A
#
# COMPACT_ATOMS: atom_id res chain seq x y z
N MET A 1 21.59 -21.24 5.61
CA MET A 1 21.19 -19.89 6.02
C MET A 1 21.80 -18.78 5.14
N ILE A 2 23.12 -18.78 4.88
CA ILE A 2 23.82 -17.72 4.11
C ILE A 2 23.27 -17.54 2.68
N LYS A 3 22.90 -18.62 1.97
CA LYS A 3 22.33 -18.53 0.62
C LYS A 3 20.97 -17.84 0.57
N TYR A 4 20.13 -18.03 1.57
CA TYR A 4 18.82 -17.38 1.66
C TYR A 4 18.96 -15.87 1.94
N SER A 5 19.86 -15.51 2.87
CA SER A 5 20.13 -14.11 3.20
C SER A 5 20.73 -13.36 2.00
N GLY A 6 21.64 -13.98 1.25
CA GLY A 6 22.22 -13.39 0.04
C GLY A 6 21.19 -13.15 -1.04
N TRP A 7 20.26 -14.09 -1.26
CA TRP A 7 19.18 -13.94 -2.22
C TRP A 7 18.20 -12.82 -1.81
N SER A 8 17.86 -12.76 -0.53
CA SER A 8 17.00 -11.71 0.03
C SER A 8 17.60 -10.31 -0.14
N LEU A 9 18.92 -10.17 0.05
CA LEU A 9 19.63 -8.91 -0.19
C LEU A 9 19.58 -8.48 -1.66
N LEU A 10 19.77 -9.41 -2.59
CA LEU A 10 19.66 -9.10 -4.03
C LEU A 10 18.26 -8.64 -4.41
N VAL A 11 17.22 -9.29 -3.91
CA VAL A 11 15.84 -8.90 -4.17
C VAL A 11 15.55 -7.51 -3.60
N SER A 12 15.98 -7.25 -2.36
CA SER A 12 15.80 -5.93 -1.73
C SER A 12 16.58 -4.82 -2.46
N ALA A 13 17.79 -5.12 -2.92
CA ALA A 13 18.59 -4.16 -3.70
C ALA A 13 17.94 -3.88 -5.06
N ALA A 14 17.39 -4.89 -5.73
CA ALA A 14 16.66 -4.72 -6.98
C ALA A 14 15.38 -3.87 -6.78
N ASP A 15 14.66 -4.10 -5.72
CA ASP A 15 13.42 -3.36 -5.38
C ASP A 15 13.71 -1.87 -5.12
N VAL A 16 14.77 -1.58 -4.34
CA VAL A 16 15.26 -0.21 -4.13
C VAL A 16 15.71 0.40 -5.46
N GLY A 17 16.45 -0.34 -6.28
CA GLY A 17 16.91 0.10 -7.58
C GLY A 17 15.77 0.49 -8.52
N ILE A 18 14.72 -0.32 -8.59
CA ILE A 18 13.53 -0.05 -9.40
C ILE A 18 12.83 1.22 -8.88
N THR A 19 12.58 1.30 -7.59
CA THR A 19 11.88 2.43 -6.97
C THR A 19 12.64 3.75 -7.20
N GLN A 20 13.95 3.76 -6.98
CA GLN A 20 14.77 4.95 -7.21
C GLN A 20 14.88 5.32 -8.68
N SER A 21 14.93 4.34 -9.57
CA SER A 21 14.92 4.59 -11.03
C SER A 21 13.65 5.31 -11.46
N ILE A 22 12.48 4.88 -10.97
CA ILE A 22 11.20 5.54 -11.27
C ILE A 22 11.24 7.01 -10.81
N VAL A 23 11.73 7.28 -9.61
CA VAL A 23 11.84 8.65 -9.07
C VAL A 23 12.76 9.51 -9.93
N ILE A 24 13.92 8.98 -10.37
CA ILE A 24 14.87 9.69 -11.21
C ILE A 24 14.26 9.97 -12.60
N PHE A 25 13.67 8.96 -13.25
CA PHE A 25 13.01 9.14 -14.54
C PHE A 25 11.86 10.15 -14.45
N PHE A 26 11.04 10.05 -13.42
CA PHE A 26 9.93 10.99 -13.21
C PHE A 26 10.44 12.42 -13.04
N ASN A 27 11.52 12.60 -12.29
CA ASN A 27 12.13 13.92 -12.07
C ASN A 27 12.70 14.53 -13.36
N ILE A 28 13.33 13.71 -14.20
CA ILE A 28 13.94 14.17 -15.46
C ILE A 28 12.88 14.49 -16.52
N PHE A 29 11.87 13.62 -16.70
CA PHE A 29 10.94 13.72 -17.82
C PHE A 29 9.66 14.50 -17.50
N VAL A 30 9.20 14.49 -16.24
CA VAL A 30 7.93 15.11 -15.83
C VAL A 30 8.15 16.34 -14.97
N GLY A 31 9.26 16.39 -14.25
CA GLY A 31 9.68 17.53 -13.46
C GLY A 31 9.51 17.35 -11.95
N VAL A 32 10.10 18.26 -11.19
CA VAL A 32 10.21 18.20 -9.72
C VAL A 32 8.86 18.25 -9.03
N VAL A 33 7.93 19.06 -9.55
CA VAL A 33 6.59 19.24 -8.96
C VAL A 33 5.78 17.95 -9.04
N ALA A 34 5.80 17.30 -10.19
CA ALA A 34 5.10 16.03 -10.38
C ALA A 34 5.76 14.90 -9.55
N ASN A 35 7.09 14.92 -9.40
CA ASN A 35 7.78 13.97 -8.53
C ASN A 35 7.42 14.16 -7.05
N ALA A 36 7.25 15.42 -6.59
CA ALA A 36 6.75 15.71 -5.26
C ALA A 36 5.31 15.18 -5.07
N ALA A 37 4.44 15.38 -6.06
CA ALA A 37 3.08 14.85 -6.05
C ALA A 37 3.05 13.31 -5.97
N LEU A 38 3.93 12.64 -6.74
CA LEU A 38 4.10 11.18 -6.66
C LEU A 38 4.58 10.73 -5.27
N GLY A 39 5.53 11.45 -4.67
CA GLY A 39 6.02 11.17 -3.32
C GLY A 39 4.92 11.26 -2.25
N ILE A 40 4.06 12.26 -2.36
CA ILE A 40 2.90 12.43 -1.48
C ILE A 40 1.90 11.28 -1.67
N ALA A 41 1.58 10.93 -2.92
CA ALA A 41 0.69 9.82 -3.24
C ALA A 41 1.23 8.48 -2.70
N ASN A 42 2.54 8.24 -2.83
CA ASN A 42 3.21 7.08 -2.25
C ASN A 42 3.11 7.06 -0.70
N SER A 43 3.21 8.21 -0.05
CA SER A 43 3.07 8.32 1.41
C SER A 43 1.66 7.97 1.87
N VAL A 44 0.62 8.47 1.19
CA VAL A 44 -0.78 8.12 1.47
C VAL A 44 -1.01 6.61 1.27
N ASN A 45 -0.55 6.07 0.14
CA ASN A 45 -0.65 4.65 -0.15
C ASN A 45 0.10 3.80 0.92
N GLY A 46 1.28 4.23 1.35
CA GLY A 46 2.05 3.59 2.41
C GLY A 46 1.27 3.50 3.73
N GLN A 47 0.55 4.56 4.11
CA GLN A 47 -0.29 4.56 5.32
C GLN A 47 -1.48 3.60 5.20
N LEU A 48 -2.15 3.56 4.05
CA LEU A 48 -3.23 2.61 3.79
C LEU A 48 -2.73 1.16 3.86
N ASN A 49 -1.57 0.88 3.25
CA ASN A 49 -0.93 -0.44 3.33
C ASN A 49 -0.55 -0.82 4.76
N ALA A 50 0.05 0.09 5.54
CA ALA A 50 0.41 -0.16 6.92
C ALA A 50 -0.81 -0.49 7.79
N PHE A 51 -1.91 0.22 7.55
CA PHE A 51 -3.17 -0.05 8.23
C PHE A 51 -3.72 -1.45 7.92
N LEU A 52 -3.78 -1.83 6.64
CA LEU A 52 -4.21 -3.16 6.21
C LEU A 52 -3.28 -4.26 6.74
N HIS A 53 -1.98 -4.03 6.68
CA HIS A 53 -1.00 -4.99 7.17
C HIS A 53 -1.16 -5.25 8.67
N SER A 54 -1.37 -4.20 9.46
CA SER A 54 -1.62 -4.32 10.90
C SER A 54 -2.89 -5.14 11.19
N PHE A 55 -3.93 -4.93 10.38
CA PHE A 55 -5.16 -5.70 10.48
C PHE A 55 -4.94 -7.18 10.12
N THR A 56 -4.32 -7.46 9.00
CA THR A 56 -4.07 -8.85 8.54
C THR A 56 -3.13 -9.61 9.46
N GLN A 57 -2.12 -8.97 10.03
CA GLN A 57 -1.24 -9.56 11.03
C GLN A 57 -1.98 -10.09 12.27
N ALA A 58 -3.07 -9.46 12.68
CA ALA A 58 -3.85 -9.94 13.81
C ALA A 58 -4.47 -11.33 13.57
N PHE A 59 -4.75 -11.69 12.32
CA PHE A 59 -5.34 -12.97 11.93
C PHE A 59 -4.30 -14.04 11.55
N GLU A 60 -3.07 -13.64 11.24
CA GLU A 60 -2.00 -14.54 10.81
C GLU A 60 -1.76 -15.73 11.76
N PRO A 61 -1.66 -15.56 13.09
CA PRO A 61 -1.46 -16.68 14.00
C PRO A 61 -2.62 -17.68 13.98
N GLN A 62 -3.85 -17.20 13.77
CA GLN A 62 -5.03 -18.05 13.71
C GLN A 62 -5.08 -18.84 12.41
N ILE A 63 -4.72 -18.21 11.30
CA ILE A 63 -4.59 -18.86 9.98
C ILE A 63 -3.57 -20.00 10.05
N ILE A 64 -2.38 -19.73 10.62
CA ILE A 64 -1.32 -20.74 10.77
C ILE A 64 -1.77 -21.91 11.64
N LYS A 65 -2.41 -21.63 12.78
CA LYS A 65 -2.94 -22.68 13.69
C LYS A 65 -3.99 -23.56 13.01
N THR A 66 -4.88 -22.95 12.24
CA THR A 66 -5.96 -23.66 11.55
C THR A 66 -5.39 -24.55 10.44
N TYR A 67 -4.42 -24.04 9.69
CA TYR A 67 -3.70 -24.82 8.70
C TYR A 67 -3.00 -26.06 9.32
N ALA A 68 -2.31 -25.85 10.44
CA ALA A 68 -1.62 -26.93 11.15
C ALA A 68 -2.56 -28.01 11.70
N LYS A 69 -3.81 -27.69 12.01
CA LYS A 69 -4.83 -28.64 12.45
C LYS A 69 -5.43 -29.49 11.32
N GLY A 70 -5.15 -29.16 10.06
CA GLY A 70 -5.67 -29.87 8.90
C GLY A 70 -7.15 -29.60 8.59
N ASP A 71 -7.81 -28.70 9.30
CA ASP A 71 -9.21 -28.31 9.03
C ASP A 71 -9.27 -27.36 7.83
N ARG A 72 -9.25 -27.95 6.65
CA ARG A 72 -9.21 -27.22 5.39
C ARG A 72 -10.45 -26.34 5.17
N ALA A 73 -11.62 -26.80 5.60
CA ALA A 73 -12.86 -26.06 5.43
C ALA A 73 -12.86 -24.77 6.26
N TYR A 74 -12.50 -24.88 7.54
CA TYR A 74 -12.40 -23.73 8.42
C TYR A 74 -11.26 -22.78 8.00
N PHE A 75 -10.12 -23.31 7.56
CA PHE A 75 -9.00 -22.53 7.03
C PHE A 75 -9.41 -21.66 5.84
N LEU A 76 -10.08 -22.23 4.83
CA LEU A 76 -10.57 -21.48 3.67
C LEU A 76 -11.60 -20.43 4.05
N ASN A 77 -12.52 -20.76 4.93
CA ASN A 77 -13.53 -19.80 5.42
C ASN A 77 -12.89 -18.64 6.18
N LEU A 78 -11.87 -18.92 6.99
CA LEU A 78 -11.13 -17.90 7.72
C LEU A 78 -10.40 -16.94 6.77
N ILE A 79 -9.69 -17.46 5.76
CA ILE A 79 -9.02 -16.64 4.74
C ILE A 79 -10.06 -15.78 4.00
N TYR A 80 -11.16 -16.38 3.55
CA TYR A 80 -12.19 -15.67 2.81
C TYR A 80 -12.82 -14.55 3.65
N SER A 81 -13.14 -14.84 4.90
CA SER A 81 -13.73 -13.86 5.83
C SER A 81 -12.76 -12.72 6.13
N THR A 82 -11.49 -13.04 6.40
CA THR A 82 -10.45 -12.03 6.66
C THR A 82 -10.24 -11.14 5.44
N SER A 83 -10.14 -11.70 4.24
CA SER A 83 -9.99 -10.95 3.00
C SER A 83 -11.19 -10.03 2.74
N LYS A 84 -12.39 -10.53 2.97
CA LYS A 84 -13.64 -9.77 2.79
C LYS A 84 -13.72 -8.59 3.77
N ILE A 85 -13.39 -8.81 5.04
CA ILE A 85 -13.39 -7.77 6.06
C ILE A 85 -12.30 -6.73 5.75
N SER A 86 -11.09 -7.17 5.37
CA SER A 86 -9.99 -6.28 4.96
C SER A 86 -10.40 -5.39 3.80
N TYR A 87 -11.08 -5.94 2.80
CA TYR A 87 -11.60 -5.18 1.66
C TYR A 87 -12.62 -4.11 2.09
N TYR A 88 -13.61 -4.47 2.90
CA TYR A 88 -14.60 -3.51 3.38
C TYR A 88 -13.97 -2.42 4.26
N LEU A 89 -13.00 -2.77 5.06
CA LEU A 89 -12.30 -1.85 5.94
C LEU A 89 -11.46 -0.85 5.13
N LEU A 90 -10.77 -1.34 4.09
CA LEU A 90 -10.06 -0.50 3.13
C LEU A 90 -11.03 0.44 2.39
N PHE A 91 -12.15 -0.07 1.92
CA PHE A 91 -13.17 0.70 1.23
C PHE A 91 -13.73 1.81 2.12
N LEU A 92 -14.03 1.48 3.39
CA LEU A 92 -14.53 2.44 4.39
C LEU A 92 -13.54 3.58 4.63
N VAL A 93 -12.25 3.31 4.68
CA VAL A 93 -11.20 4.33 4.87
C VAL A 93 -10.93 5.10 3.59
N SER A 94 -10.94 4.43 2.45
CA SER A 94 -10.63 5.05 1.15
C SER A 94 -11.68 6.06 0.69
N ILE A 95 -12.97 5.81 0.95
CA ILE A 95 -14.06 6.71 0.54
C ILE A 95 -13.90 8.11 1.13
N PRO A 96 -13.80 8.32 2.46
CA PRO A 96 -13.62 9.65 3.02
C PRO A 96 -12.35 10.34 2.52
N VAL A 97 -11.26 9.59 2.33
CA VAL A 97 -10.00 10.12 1.81
C VAL A 97 -10.18 10.61 0.38
N LEU A 98 -10.82 9.84 -0.49
CA LEU A 98 -11.08 10.22 -1.88
C LEU A 98 -12.02 11.42 -2.01
N LEU A 99 -13.07 11.48 -1.19
CA LEU A 99 -14.04 12.57 -1.22
C LEU A 99 -13.47 13.89 -0.70
N ASN A 100 -12.48 13.84 0.18
CA ASN A 100 -11.92 15.02 0.82
C ASN A 100 -10.41 15.14 0.58
N VAL A 101 -9.89 14.57 -0.50
CA VAL A 101 -8.45 14.51 -0.77
C VAL A 101 -7.81 15.90 -0.77
N ASP A 102 -8.44 16.89 -1.41
CA ASP A 102 -7.90 18.25 -1.48
C ASP A 102 -7.92 18.96 -0.11
N PHE A 103 -8.95 18.72 0.70
CA PHE A 103 -9.02 19.25 2.06
C PHE A 103 -7.95 18.64 2.96
N ILE A 104 -7.80 17.32 2.91
CA ILE A 104 -6.80 16.57 3.69
C ILE A 104 -5.38 17.02 3.30
N LEU A 105 -5.12 17.14 2.01
CA LEU A 105 -3.82 17.59 1.51
C LEU A 105 -3.49 19.02 1.93
N ARG A 106 -4.45 19.95 1.84
CA ARG A 106 -4.26 21.32 2.30
C ARG A 106 -4.03 21.41 3.80
N LEU A 107 -4.73 20.61 4.58
CA LEU A 107 -4.56 20.56 6.04
C LEU A 107 -3.17 20.01 6.42
N TRP A 108 -2.67 19.04 5.66
CA TRP A 108 -1.41 18.36 5.95
C TRP A 108 -0.18 19.07 5.39
N LEU A 109 -0.23 19.52 4.14
CA LEU A 109 0.90 20.13 3.43
C LEU A 109 0.84 21.66 3.38
N GLY A 110 -0.33 22.28 3.57
CA GLY A 110 -0.55 23.70 3.35
C GLY A 110 -0.65 24.03 1.86
N GLU A 111 0.47 23.99 1.13
CA GLU A 111 0.50 24.13 -0.33
C GLU A 111 0.59 22.76 -1.00
N VAL A 112 -0.37 22.50 -1.89
CA VAL A 112 -0.48 21.20 -2.58
C VAL A 112 0.07 21.36 -4.00
N PRO A 113 1.08 20.56 -4.41
CA PRO A 113 1.54 20.56 -5.79
C PRO A 113 0.40 20.24 -6.77
N ALA A 114 0.46 20.81 -7.97
CA ALA A 114 -0.50 20.52 -9.03
C ALA A 114 -0.57 19.00 -9.28
N ASP A 115 -1.76 18.52 -9.60
CA ASP A 115 -2.04 17.11 -9.96
C ASP A 115 -1.83 16.05 -8.85
N THR A 116 -1.49 16.46 -7.60
CA THR A 116 -1.32 15.51 -6.48
C THR A 116 -2.59 14.71 -6.21
N SER A 117 -3.76 15.34 -6.24
CA SER A 117 -5.05 14.67 -6.05
C SER A 117 -5.33 13.61 -7.12
N LEU A 118 -4.96 13.86 -8.38
CA LEU A 118 -5.08 12.87 -9.46
C LEU A 118 -4.20 11.65 -9.22
N PHE A 119 -2.95 11.84 -8.81
CA PHE A 119 -2.06 10.72 -8.48
C PHE A 119 -2.61 9.87 -7.33
N ILE A 120 -3.12 10.49 -6.26
CA ILE A 120 -3.73 9.77 -5.13
C ILE A 120 -4.95 8.99 -5.60
N PHE A 121 -5.80 9.60 -6.43
CA PHE A 121 -7.00 8.97 -6.96
C PHE A 121 -6.65 7.69 -7.75
N PHE A 122 -5.69 7.78 -8.68
CA PHE A 122 -5.21 6.63 -9.43
C PHE A 122 -4.60 5.56 -8.53
N TYR A 123 -3.79 5.94 -7.55
CA TYR A 123 -3.17 5.00 -6.62
C TYR A 123 -4.20 4.21 -5.81
N ILE A 124 -5.20 4.89 -5.25
CA ILE A 124 -6.24 4.23 -4.45
C ILE A 124 -7.09 3.30 -5.32
N ILE A 125 -7.46 3.71 -6.54
CA ILE A 125 -8.23 2.88 -7.47
C ILE A 125 -7.45 1.61 -7.85
N ILE A 126 -6.17 1.74 -8.17
CA ILE A 126 -5.33 0.58 -8.52
C ILE A 126 -5.17 -0.36 -7.31
N PHE A 127 -5.05 0.20 -6.13
CA PHE A 127 -4.86 -0.57 -4.90
C PHE A 127 -6.12 -1.33 -4.45
N THR A 128 -7.31 -0.81 -4.74
CA THR A 128 -8.58 -1.47 -4.41
C THR A 128 -8.99 -2.56 -5.41
N ARG A 129 -8.24 -2.76 -6.49
CA ARG A 129 -8.51 -3.77 -7.52
C ARG A 129 -7.77 -5.10 -7.25
#